data_b113ed7a7a28b677a6ca99b21c01f7d7
#
_entry.id   b113ed7a7a28b677a6ca99b21c01f7d7
#
_cell.length_a   1.000
_cell.length_b   1.000
_cell.length_c   1.000
_cell.angle_alpha   90.00
_cell.angle_beta   90.00
_cell.angle_gamma   90.00
#
_symmetry.space_group_name_H-M   'P 1'
#
loop_
_entity.id
_entity.type
_entity.pdbx_description
1 polymer ?
#
loop_
_entity_poly.entity_id
_entity_poly.type
_entity_poly.pdbx_seq_one_letter_code
_entity_poly.pdbx_strand_id
1 'polypeptide(L)'
;MIKKYKSNNDKNFNYFNSWRQQADYKANNAIFPTITTASSFIQQDIDKRDEFSYSRTKNPTRYAYETALADIENGIYASATASGVEATLLILNLLPQNSHIIAMQGVYGGTYRMFEKLIKETSGHQIDYIDLNNLQQVKDHLRNNTRLIWIESPTNPLLKLVDIKKICQLAKENNIITCVDNTFATAWNQRPLELGADIVMLSTSKYIGGHSDLIGGAVITNQPNIADKIDVLKTTIGAIAFPFDTYLALRGLKTLDLRMTRQCANAPKIAEYLNNHRNITKVYYPGLANNPQYHICQTQMKTGRCCCYN
;
A
#
# COMPACT_ATOMS: atom_id res chain seq x y z
N MET A 1 -16.54 19.27 2.27
CA MET A 1 -17.27 18.85 1.04
C MET A 1 -16.23 18.52 0.00
N ILE A 2 -15.87 17.21 -0.11
CA ILE A 2 -14.83 16.73 -1.03
C ILE A 2 -15.49 16.60 -2.40
N LYS A 3 -15.01 17.37 -3.39
CA LYS A 3 -15.48 17.23 -4.77
C LYS A 3 -15.05 15.87 -5.31
N LYS A 4 -16.03 15.01 -5.60
CA LYS A 4 -15.82 13.77 -6.38
C LYS A 4 -15.32 14.13 -7.76
N TYR A 5 -14.09 13.79 -8.08
CA TYR A 5 -13.63 13.76 -9.45
C TYR A 5 -13.99 12.42 -10.08
N LYS A 6 -14.83 12.45 -11.12
CA LYS A 6 -15.06 11.29 -11.98
C LYS A 6 -13.79 11.06 -12.82
N SER A 7 -13.10 9.94 -12.61
CA SER A 7 -12.06 9.49 -13.52
C SER A 7 -12.71 9.01 -14.81
N ASN A 8 -12.36 9.60 -15.94
CA ASN A 8 -12.55 8.99 -17.25
C ASN A 8 -11.67 7.73 -17.31
N ASN A 9 -12.28 6.63 -17.75
CA ASN A 9 -11.69 5.29 -17.92
C ASN A 9 -10.64 5.26 -19.04
N ASP A 10 -9.55 6.00 -18.91
CA ASP A 10 -8.38 5.79 -19.75
C ASP A 10 -7.39 4.89 -19.02
N LYS A 11 -7.20 3.68 -19.59
CA LYS A 11 -6.26 2.65 -19.09
C LYS A 11 -4.78 3.07 -19.15
N ASN A 12 -4.51 4.29 -19.54
CA ASN A 12 -3.18 4.88 -19.48
C ASN A 12 -2.96 5.48 -18.10
N PHE A 13 -1.89 5.04 -17.47
CA PHE A 13 -1.41 5.53 -16.19
C PHE A 13 -1.01 7.00 -16.34
N ASN A 14 -1.98 7.90 -16.21
CA ASN A 14 -1.82 9.32 -16.49
C ASN A 14 -1.27 10.03 -15.25
N TYR A 15 0.05 9.93 -15.03
CA TYR A 15 0.77 10.73 -14.03
C TYR A 15 0.56 12.24 -14.21
N PHE A 16 0.23 12.71 -15.42
CA PHE A 16 0.03 14.12 -15.72
C PHE A 16 -1.18 14.75 -15.04
N ASN A 17 -2.24 14.00 -14.74
CA ASN A 17 -3.42 14.58 -14.11
C ASN A 17 -3.25 14.85 -12.61
N SER A 18 -2.45 14.05 -11.88
CA SER A 18 -2.11 14.30 -10.47
C SER A 18 -1.29 15.59 -10.28
N TRP A 19 -0.61 16.05 -11.33
CA TRP A 19 0.19 17.27 -11.31
C TRP A 19 -0.64 18.55 -11.29
N ARG A 20 -1.76 18.59 -12.02
CA ARG A 20 -2.65 19.76 -12.11
C ARG A 20 -3.38 20.02 -10.78
N GLN A 21 -3.69 18.98 -10.03
CA GLN A 21 -4.35 19.13 -8.72
C GLN A 21 -3.39 19.62 -7.64
N GLN A 22 -2.11 19.34 -7.75
CA GLN A 22 -1.08 19.81 -6.82
C GLN A 22 -0.74 21.29 -7.00
N ALA A 23 -0.99 21.86 -8.17
CA ALA A 23 -0.78 23.29 -8.45
C ALA A 23 -1.79 24.22 -7.75
N ASP A 24 -2.86 23.68 -7.17
CA ASP A 24 -3.84 24.45 -6.38
C ASP A 24 -3.29 24.90 -5.01
N TYR A 25 -2.13 24.41 -4.58
CA TYR A 25 -1.41 24.97 -3.45
C TYR A 25 -0.71 26.27 -3.89
N LYS A 26 -1.47 27.37 -3.75
CA LYS A 26 -1.12 28.74 -4.18
C LYS A 26 0.08 29.38 -3.46
N ALA A 27 0.92 28.63 -2.77
CA ALA A 27 2.16 29.14 -2.24
C ALA A 27 3.16 29.38 -3.38
N ASN A 28 3.30 30.60 -3.81
CA ASN A 28 4.35 31.09 -4.74
C ASN A 28 4.29 30.57 -6.17
N ASN A 29 3.14 30.04 -6.66
CA ASN A 29 3.00 29.48 -8.02
C ASN A 29 4.06 28.41 -8.38
N ALA A 30 4.58 27.69 -7.40
CA ALA A 30 5.57 26.66 -7.63
C ALA A 30 4.95 25.47 -8.36
N ILE A 31 5.65 24.96 -9.40
CA ILE A 31 5.24 23.77 -10.16
C ILE A 31 5.23 22.51 -9.28
N PHE A 32 6.08 22.46 -8.25
CA PHE A 32 6.18 21.35 -7.31
C PHE A 32 5.89 21.84 -5.89
N PRO A 33 5.19 21.05 -5.05
CA PRO A 33 4.91 21.45 -3.66
C PRO A 33 6.16 21.85 -2.90
N THR A 34 6.05 22.88 -2.09
CA THR A 34 7.14 23.32 -1.19
C THR A 34 7.20 22.42 0.05
N ILE A 35 8.36 22.35 0.70
CA ILE A 35 8.49 21.67 1.99
C ILE A 35 8.00 22.62 3.08
N THR A 36 6.84 22.33 3.66
CA THR A 36 6.25 23.12 4.75
C THR A 36 6.57 22.47 6.08
N THR A 37 7.50 23.07 6.84
CA THR A 37 7.94 22.56 8.16
C THR A 37 7.20 23.19 9.34
N ALA A 38 6.29 24.14 9.08
CA ALA A 38 5.49 24.77 10.13
C ALA A 38 4.68 23.73 10.92
N SER A 39 4.73 23.80 12.24
CA SER A 39 3.92 22.97 13.12
C SER A 39 2.47 23.45 13.20
N SER A 40 2.25 24.76 13.14
CA SER A 40 0.95 25.41 13.30
C SER A 40 0.72 26.43 12.21
N PHE A 41 -0.55 26.69 11.90
CA PHE A 41 -0.98 27.63 10.86
C PHE A 41 -1.95 28.68 11.45
N ILE A 42 -1.87 29.90 10.95
CA ILE A 42 -2.78 30.99 11.34
C ILE A 42 -4.19 30.59 10.90
N GLN A 43 -5.15 30.69 11.83
CA GLN A 43 -6.57 30.50 11.56
C GLN A 43 -7.20 31.88 11.29
N GLN A 44 -8.01 31.97 10.24
CA GLN A 44 -8.65 33.22 9.86
C GLN A 44 -9.91 33.50 10.68
N ASP A 45 -10.52 32.46 11.24
CA ASP A 45 -11.78 32.54 11.98
C ASP A 45 -11.72 31.62 13.22
N ILE A 46 -12.29 32.05 14.34
CA ILE A 46 -12.39 31.28 15.58
C ILE A 46 -13.42 30.15 15.44
N ASP A 47 -14.50 30.41 14.74
CA ASP A 47 -15.61 29.45 14.62
C ASP A 47 -15.44 28.47 13.43
N LYS A 48 -14.53 28.79 12.51
CA LYS A 48 -14.32 27.98 11.30
C LYS A 48 -12.85 27.63 11.15
N ARG A 49 -12.54 26.35 11.33
CA ARG A 49 -11.18 25.84 11.09
C ARG A 49 -10.85 25.87 9.62
N ASP A 50 -9.68 26.43 9.30
CA ASP A 50 -9.07 26.33 7.98
C ASP A 50 -8.61 24.91 7.70
N GLU A 51 -8.31 24.61 6.44
CA GLU A 51 -7.86 23.31 5.98
C GLU A 51 -6.60 22.82 6.72
N PHE A 52 -5.70 23.73 7.02
CA PHE A 52 -4.49 23.47 7.80
C PHE A 52 -4.54 24.24 9.11
N SER A 53 -4.38 23.55 10.22
CA SER A 53 -4.30 24.15 11.56
C SER A 53 -3.08 23.69 12.33
N TYR A 54 -2.77 22.41 12.27
CA TYR A 54 -1.67 21.77 12.96
C TYR A 54 -1.10 20.62 12.14
N SER A 55 0.23 20.59 11.93
CA SER A 55 0.88 19.65 11.00
C SER A 55 0.75 18.17 11.35
N ARG A 56 0.53 17.82 12.63
CA ARG A 56 0.24 16.44 13.00
C ARG A 56 -1.09 15.99 12.40
N THR A 57 -2.08 16.86 12.36
CA THR A 57 -3.39 16.57 11.75
C THR A 57 -3.28 16.61 10.23
N LYS A 58 -2.89 17.76 9.65
CA LYS A 58 -2.77 17.96 8.20
C LYS A 58 -1.62 18.93 7.89
N ASN A 59 -0.76 18.53 6.96
CA ASN A 59 0.36 19.35 6.51
C ASN A 59 0.31 19.49 4.98
N PRO A 60 0.55 20.67 4.39
CA PRO A 60 0.45 20.88 2.94
C PRO A 60 1.30 19.92 2.11
N THR A 61 2.56 19.70 2.49
CA THR A 61 3.48 18.80 1.77
C THR A 61 3.00 17.35 1.83
N ARG A 62 2.64 16.89 3.04
CA ARG A 62 2.11 15.53 3.24
C ARG A 62 0.80 15.33 2.50
N TYR A 63 -0.11 16.31 2.54
CA TYR A 63 -1.39 16.23 1.85
C TYR A 63 -1.24 16.14 0.34
N ALA A 64 -0.32 16.90 -0.26
CA ALA A 64 -0.03 16.79 -1.69
C ALA A 64 0.46 15.38 -2.06
N TYR A 65 1.29 14.77 -1.22
CA TYR A 65 1.75 13.40 -1.42
C TYR A 65 0.61 12.38 -1.22
N GLU A 66 -0.18 12.49 -0.15
CA GLU A 66 -1.34 11.62 0.13
C GLU A 66 -2.34 11.64 -1.04
N THR A 67 -2.62 12.84 -1.59
CA THR A 67 -3.49 12.99 -2.76
C THR A 67 -2.93 12.26 -3.99
N ALA A 68 -1.64 12.47 -4.30
CA ALA A 68 -1.01 11.82 -5.44
C ALA A 68 -0.98 10.30 -5.28
N LEU A 69 -0.77 9.81 -4.06
CA LEU A 69 -0.72 8.38 -3.77
C LEU A 69 -2.11 7.73 -3.89
N ALA A 70 -3.16 8.40 -3.41
CA ALA A 70 -4.54 7.95 -3.61
C ALA A 70 -4.87 7.85 -5.11
N ASP A 71 -4.51 8.86 -5.90
CA ASP A 71 -4.77 8.89 -7.35
C ASP A 71 -4.11 7.71 -8.07
N ILE A 72 -2.85 7.40 -7.79
CA ILE A 72 -2.14 6.30 -8.48
C ILE A 72 -2.68 4.91 -8.10
N GLU A 73 -3.12 4.73 -6.86
CA GLU A 73 -3.74 3.48 -6.39
C GLU A 73 -5.22 3.36 -6.78
N ASN A 74 -5.78 4.34 -7.50
CA ASN A 74 -7.20 4.47 -7.79
C ASN A 74 -8.04 4.44 -6.50
N GLY A 75 -7.49 5.06 -5.46
CA GLY A 75 -8.10 5.24 -4.15
C GLY A 75 -8.72 6.62 -3.99
N ILE A 76 -9.53 6.79 -2.93
CA ILE A 76 -10.13 8.07 -2.57
C ILE A 76 -9.37 8.71 -1.40
N TYR A 77 -8.89 7.90 -0.48
CA TYR A 77 -8.22 8.34 0.75
C TYR A 77 -6.84 7.68 0.86
N ALA A 78 -5.85 8.48 1.23
CA ALA A 78 -4.53 7.99 1.61
C ALA A 78 -4.07 8.68 2.90
N SER A 79 -3.35 7.93 3.73
CA SER A 79 -2.70 8.41 4.94
C SER A 79 -1.25 7.97 4.92
N ALA A 80 -0.31 8.94 4.96
CA ALA A 80 1.11 8.69 4.98
C ALA A 80 1.65 8.59 6.41
N THR A 81 2.47 7.57 6.66
CA THR A 81 3.09 7.25 7.95
C THR A 81 4.62 7.27 7.88
N ALA A 82 5.29 7.35 9.02
CA ALA A 82 6.76 7.40 9.09
C ALA A 82 7.44 6.10 8.63
N SER A 83 6.72 4.98 8.55
CA SER A 83 7.24 3.71 8.03
C SER A 83 6.14 2.78 7.58
N GLY A 84 6.46 1.78 6.73
CA GLY A 84 5.51 0.73 6.37
C GLY A 84 5.03 -0.08 7.57
N VAL A 85 5.88 -0.31 8.56
CA VAL A 85 5.51 -1.02 9.81
C VAL A 85 4.51 -0.21 10.62
N GLU A 86 4.63 1.12 10.64
CA GLU A 86 3.66 2.00 11.28
C GLU A 86 2.31 2.01 10.53
N ALA A 87 2.32 1.96 9.19
CA ALA A 87 1.11 1.75 8.40
C ALA A 87 0.40 0.43 8.76
N THR A 88 1.18 -0.66 8.93
CA THR A 88 0.66 -1.95 9.41
C THR A 88 0.02 -1.80 10.79
N LEU A 89 0.68 -1.11 11.72
CA LEU A 89 0.16 -0.90 13.08
C LEU A 89 -1.15 -0.11 13.08
N LEU A 90 -1.30 0.92 12.25
CA LEU A 90 -2.56 1.66 12.12
C LEU A 90 -3.70 0.75 11.66
N ILE A 91 -3.45 -0.13 10.69
CA ILE A 91 -4.46 -1.08 10.19
C ILE A 91 -4.88 -2.07 11.28
N LEU A 92 -3.93 -2.57 12.06
CA LEU A 92 -4.21 -3.50 13.14
C LEU A 92 -5.01 -2.86 14.29
N ASN A 93 -4.80 -1.57 14.55
CA ASN A 93 -5.59 -0.81 15.53
C ASN A 93 -7.02 -0.48 15.06
N LEU A 94 -7.40 -0.77 13.82
CA LEU A 94 -8.81 -0.73 13.38
C LEU A 94 -9.64 -1.86 13.99
N LEU A 95 -8.99 -2.96 14.36
CA LEU A 95 -9.63 -4.19 14.78
C LEU A 95 -10.03 -4.14 16.27
N PRO A 96 -11.19 -4.68 16.63
CA PRO A 96 -11.52 -4.92 18.04
C PRO A 96 -10.47 -5.82 18.69
N GLN A 97 -10.26 -5.67 20.01
CA GLN A 97 -9.42 -6.58 20.78
C GLN A 97 -9.85 -8.04 20.61
N ASN A 98 -8.91 -8.97 20.74
CA ASN A 98 -9.12 -10.40 20.57
C ASN A 98 -9.65 -10.81 19.20
N SER A 99 -9.40 -10.00 18.15
CA SER A 99 -9.73 -10.38 16.79
C SER A 99 -8.84 -11.50 16.28
N HIS A 100 -9.40 -12.31 15.40
CA HIS A 100 -8.65 -13.28 14.62
C HIS A 100 -8.24 -12.68 13.26
N ILE A 101 -7.01 -12.95 12.85
CA ILE A 101 -6.39 -12.49 11.60
C ILE A 101 -5.92 -13.73 10.84
N ILE A 102 -6.30 -13.83 9.58
CA ILE A 102 -5.71 -14.80 8.65
C ILE A 102 -4.66 -14.05 7.83
N ALA A 103 -3.42 -14.51 7.87
CA ALA A 103 -2.32 -13.89 7.15
C ALA A 103 -1.71 -14.85 6.11
N MET A 104 -1.22 -14.29 5.00
CA MET A 104 -0.45 -15.05 4.02
C MET A 104 0.78 -15.67 4.67
N GLN A 105 1.01 -16.95 4.44
CA GLN A 105 2.25 -17.61 4.87
C GLN A 105 3.47 -17.01 4.18
N GLY A 106 4.44 -16.57 4.97
CA GLY A 106 5.66 -15.97 4.46
C GLY A 106 5.55 -14.45 4.26
N VAL A 107 4.71 -13.77 5.07
CA VAL A 107 4.69 -12.30 5.14
C VAL A 107 6.06 -11.75 5.53
N TYR A 108 6.30 -10.50 5.18
CA TYR A 108 7.52 -9.78 5.52
C TYR A 108 7.89 -9.93 7.01
N GLY A 109 9.18 -10.16 7.29
CA GLY A 109 9.67 -10.43 8.65
C GLY A 109 9.35 -9.32 9.67
N GLY A 110 9.20 -8.07 9.23
CA GLY A 110 8.75 -6.96 10.09
C GLY A 110 7.27 -7.08 10.47
N THR A 111 6.42 -7.45 9.52
CA THR A 111 4.99 -7.72 9.74
C THR A 111 4.81 -8.94 10.65
N TYR A 112 5.53 -10.02 10.38
CA TYR A 112 5.53 -11.22 11.24
C TYR A 112 5.95 -10.88 12.68
N ARG A 113 7.03 -10.12 12.84
CA ARG A 113 7.52 -9.70 14.17
C ARG A 113 6.51 -8.84 14.91
N MET A 114 5.83 -7.92 14.20
CA MET A 114 4.77 -7.11 14.78
C MET A 114 3.60 -7.99 15.25
N PHE A 115 3.15 -8.92 14.43
CA PHE A 115 2.07 -9.83 14.78
C PHE A 115 2.41 -10.67 15.99
N GLU A 116 3.59 -11.31 16.01
CA GLU A 116 3.97 -12.26 17.05
C GLU A 116 4.45 -11.62 18.36
N LYS A 117 5.15 -10.46 18.27
CA LYS A 117 5.82 -9.87 19.44
C LYS A 117 5.13 -8.64 19.99
N LEU A 118 4.18 -8.07 19.28
CA LEU A 118 3.47 -6.88 19.74
C LEU A 118 1.97 -7.12 19.83
N ILE A 119 1.33 -7.42 18.72
CA ILE A 119 -0.14 -7.43 18.63
C ILE A 119 -0.77 -8.58 19.42
N LYS A 120 -0.17 -9.75 19.45
CA LYS A 120 -0.63 -10.85 20.30
C LYS A 120 -0.64 -10.47 21.79
N GLU A 121 0.39 -9.75 22.24
CA GLU A 121 0.54 -9.37 23.65
C GLU A 121 -0.32 -8.16 24.03
N THR A 122 -0.38 -7.14 23.15
CA THR A 122 -1.04 -5.87 23.47
C THR A 122 -2.53 -5.86 23.19
N SER A 123 -2.99 -6.59 22.17
CA SER A 123 -4.38 -6.59 21.71
C SER A 123 -5.06 -7.95 21.79
N GLY A 124 -4.36 -9.01 22.18
CA GLY A 124 -4.87 -10.37 22.27
C GLY A 124 -5.26 -10.98 20.90
N HIS A 125 -4.77 -10.42 19.80
CA HIS A 125 -5.10 -10.94 18.48
C HIS A 125 -4.51 -12.33 18.24
N GLN A 126 -5.28 -13.18 17.58
CA GLN A 126 -4.87 -14.51 17.15
C GLN A 126 -4.57 -14.48 15.65
N ILE A 127 -3.45 -15.05 15.22
CA ILE A 127 -3.02 -15.02 13.84
C ILE A 127 -2.77 -16.43 13.33
N ASP A 128 -3.43 -16.80 12.22
CA ASP A 128 -3.17 -18.02 11.47
C ASP A 128 -2.44 -17.67 10.17
N TYR A 129 -1.29 -18.32 9.94
CA TYR A 129 -0.50 -18.15 8.71
C TYR A 129 -0.76 -19.33 7.79
N ILE A 130 -1.40 -19.08 6.65
CA ILE A 130 -1.82 -20.12 5.71
C ILE A 130 -1.51 -19.76 4.26
N ASP A 131 -1.60 -20.73 3.36
CA ASP A 131 -1.58 -20.45 1.92
C ASP A 131 -2.95 -19.92 1.47
N LEU A 132 -3.01 -18.61 1.20
CA LEU A 132 -4.25 -17.95 0.76
C LEU A 132 -4.73 -18.39 -0.63
N ASN A 133 -3.94 -19.11 -1.42
CA ASN A 133 -4.40 -19.69 -2.69
C ASN A 133 -5.22 -20.97 -2.49
N ASN A 134 -5.14 -21.58 -1.31
CA ASN A 134 -6.01 -22.70 -0.93
C ASN A 134 -7.29 -22.16 -0.27
N LEU A 135 -8.31 -21.86 -1.10
CA LEU A 135 -9.58 -21.29 -0.60
C LEU A 135 -10.30 -22.19 0.41
N GLN A 136 -10.15 -23.52 0.31
CA GLN A 136 -10.73 -24.40 1.30
C GLN A 136 -10.04 -24.25 2.65
N GLN A 137 -8.72 -24.17 2.67
CA GLN A 137 -7.96 -23.89 3.89
C GLN A 137 -8.35 -22.53 4.51
N VAL A 138 -8.58 -21.50 3.69
CA VAL A 138 -9.06 -20.20 4.19
C VAL A 138 -10.41 -20.35 4.88
N LYS A 139 -11.36 -21.06 4.24
CA LYS A 139 -12.70 -21.32 4.81
C LYS A 139 -12.63 -22.08 6.12
N ASP A 140 -11.78 -23.09 6.20
CA ASP A 140 -11.63 -23.95 7.39
C ASP A 140 -11.02 -23.19 8.59
N HIS A 141 -10.29 -22.08 8.33
CA HIS A 141 -9.70 -21.22 9.37
C HIS A 141 -10.59 -20.03 9.75
N LEU A 142 -11.75 -19.83 9.09
CA LEU A 142 -12.67 -18.76 9.49
C LEU A 142 -13.23 -19.01 10.89
N ARG A 143 -13.26 -17.97 11.72
CA ARG A 143 -13.80 -17.95 13.08
C ARG A 143 -14.80 -16.81 13.23
N ASN A 144 -15.69 -16.90 14.21
CA ASN A 144 -16.69 -15.85 14.49
C ASN A 144 -16.03 -14.47 14.78
N ASN A 145 -14.79 -14.45 15.25
CA ASN A 145 -14.01 -13.25 15.52
C ASN A 145 -12.95 -12.96 14.43
N THR A 146 -12.97 -13.61 13.26
CA THR A 146 -12.12 -13.23 12.13
C THR A 146 -12.53 -11.84 11.64
N ARG A 147 -11.56 -10.91 11.58
CA ARG A 147 -11.81 -9.52 11.19
C ARG A 147 -10.91 -9.02 10.08
N LEU A 148 -9.80 -9.70 9.82
CA LEU A 148 -8.83 -9.27 8.80
C LEU A 148 -8.27 -10.48 8.07
N ILE A 149 -8.17 -10.36 6.75
CA ILE A 149 -7.28 -11.18 5.92
C ILE A 149 -6.14 -10.29 5.44
N TRP A 150 -4.91 -10.60 5.87
CA TRP A 150 -3.69 -9.91 5.48
C TRP A 150 -3.02 -10.61 4.31
N ILE A 151 -2.97 -9.92 3.18
CA ILE A 151 -2.42 -10.41 1.92
C ILE A 151 -1.10 -9.67 1.66
N GLU A 152 -0.02 -10.37 1.38
CA GLU A 152 1.19 -9.81 0.80
C GLU A 152 1.40 -10.47 -0.57
N SER A 153 1.36 -9.69 -1.64
CA SER A 153 1.45 -10.23 -3.00
C SER A 153 2.07 -9.20 -3.94
N PRO A 154 3.30 -9.44 -4.44
CA PRO A 154 4.21 -10.59 -4.17
C PRO A 154 4.80 -10.59 -2.76
N THR A 155 5.10 -11.78 -2.21
CA THR A 155 5.78 -11.92 -0.91
C THR A 155 7.28 -11.68 -1.00
N ASN A 156 7.90 -11.27 0.12
CA ASN A 156 9.35 -11.16 0.27
C ASN A 156 9.90 -12.33 1.12
N PRO A 157 10.90 -13.13 0.67
CA PRO A 157 11.68 -12.99 -0.57
C PRO A 157 11.20 -13.88 -1.73
N LEU A 158 10.23 -14.77 -1.53
CA LEU A 158 9.94 -15.86 -2.47
C LEU A 158 9.02 -15.47 -3.63
N LEU A 159 8.56 -14.20 -3.67
CA LEU A 159 7.69 -13.65 -4.71
C LEU A 159 6.40 -14.47 -4.95
N LYS A 160 5.88 -15.11 -3.91
CA LYS A 160 4.59 -15.82 -4.01
C LYS A 160 3.49 -14.83 -4.29
N LEU A 161 2.56 -15.22 -5.16
CA LEU A 161 1.37 -14.43 -5.50
C LEU A 161 0.13 -15.02 -4.82
N VAL A 162 -0.86 -14.15 -4.61
CA VAL A 162 -2.21 -14.51 -4.17
C VAL A 162 -3.20 -14.03 -5.21
N ASP A 163 -4.20 -14.83 -5.54
CA ASP A 163 -5.36 -14.41 -6.32
C ASP A 163 -6.21 -13.46 -5.44
N ILE A 164 -5.86 -12.18 -5.47
CA ILE A 164 -6.45 -11.14 -4.62
C ILE A 164 -7.96 -11.09 -4.80
N LYS A 165 -8.44 -11.17 -6.05
CA LYS A 165 -9.87 -11.07 -6.36
C LYS A 165 -10.69 -12.17 -5.67
N LYS A 166 -10.19 -13.41 -5.70
CA LYS A 166 -10.89 -14.54 -5.04
C LYS A 166 -10.93 -14.39 -3.53
N ILE A 167 -9.81 -13.96 -2.92
CA ILE A 167 -9.76 -13.75 -1.47
C ILE A 167 -10.66 -12.60 -1.05
N CYS A 168 -10.65 -11.48 -1.78
CA CYS A 168 -11.52 -10.34 -1.49
C CYS A 168 -13.01 -10.71 -1.61
N GLN A 169 -13.37 -11.53 -2.61
CA GLN A 169 -14.75 -12.03 -2.73
C GLN A 169 -15.15 -12.86 -1.52
N LEU A 170 -14.32 -13.85 -1.13
CA LEU A 170 -14.57 -14.69 0.04
C LEU A 170 -14.67 -13.87 1.34
N ALA A 171 -13.77 -12.89 1.51
CA ALA A 171 -13.77 -12.01 2.67
C ALA A 171 -15.06 -11.17 2.75
N LYS A 172 -15.49 -10.61 1.62
CA LYS A 172 -16.73 -9.83 1.52
C LYS A 172 -17.97 -10.65 1.90
N GLU A 173 -18.05 -11.91 1.45
CA GLU A 173 -19.14 -12.83 1.80
C GLU A 173 -19.21 -13.10 3.31
N ASN A 174 -18.11 -12.91 4.04
CA ASN A 174 -18.00 -13.15 5.48
C ASN A 174 -17.84 -11.85 6.31
N ASN A 175 -18.03 -10.67 5.71
CA ASN A 175 -17.87 -9.36 6.36
C ASN A 175 -16.48 -9.17 7.02
N ILE A 176 -15.42 -9.65 6.37
CA ILE A 176 -14.04 -9.57 6.81
C ILE A 176 -13.31 -8.52 5.98
N ILE A 177 -12.55 -7.64 6.65
CA ILE A 177 -11.72 -6.64 5.99
C ILE A 177 -10.53 -7.33 5.31
N THR A 178 -10.18 -6.88 4.10
CA THR A 178 -8.98 -7.31 3.40
C THR A 178 -7.95 -6.18 3.34
N CYS A 179 -6.71 -6.49 3.67
CA CYS A 179 -5.56 -5.61 3.48
C CYS A 179 -4.55 -6.26 2.55
N VAL A 180 -4.11 -5.53 1.54
CA VAL A 180 -3.06 -5.97 0.62
C VAL A 180 -1.83 -5.12 0.82
N ASP A 181 -0.74 -5.74 1.26
CA ASP A 181 0.60 -5.16 1.13
C ASP A 181 1.04 -5.24 -0.32
N ASN A 182 0.94 -4.10 -1.02
CA ASN A 182 1.23 -3.94 -2.44
C ASN A 182 2.64 -3.36 -2.69
N THR A 183 3.50 -3.41 -1.68
CA THR A 183 4.82 -2.77 -1.71
C THR A 183 5.65 -3.16 -2.92
N PHE A 184 5.66 -4.45 -3.29
CA PHE A 184 6.50 -4.95 -4.38
C PHE A 184 5.90 -4.73 -5.76
N ALA A 185 4.59 -4.87 -5.90
CA ALA A 185 3.94 -4.63 -7.20
C ALA A 185 3.79 -3.14 -7.49
N THR A 186 3.51 -2.33 -6.49
CA THR A 186 3.07 -0.94 -6.61
C THR A 186 1.80 -0.79 -7.45
N ALA A 187 1.15 0.36 -7.38
CA ALA A 187 0.02 0.70 -8.25
C ALA A 187 0.33 0.63 -9.75
N TRP A 188 1.61 0.71 -10.11
CA TRP A 188 2.04 0.61 -11.50
C TRP A 188 1.76 -0.76 -12.10
N ASN A 189 1.96 -1.83 -11.32
CA ASN A 189 1.85 -3.21 -11.80
C ASN A 189 0.58 -3.93 -11.31
N GLN A 190 0.06 -3.56 -10.14
CA GLN A 190 -1.10 -4.20 -9.51
C GLN A 190 -1.89 -3.16 -8.69
N ARG A 191 -3.22 -3.13 -8.85
CA ARG A 191 -4.12 -2.23 -8.12
C ARG A 191 -5.12 -3.03 -7.29
N PRO A 192 -4.80 -3.32 -6.04
CA PRO A 192 -5.63 -4.19 -5.20
C PRO A 192 -7.05 -3.65 -4.95
N LEU A 193 -7.25 -2.33 -4.88
CA LEU A 193 -8.59 -1.74 -4.73
C LEU A 193 -9.51 -2.07 -5.90
N GLU A 194 -8.97 -2.13 -7.13
CA GLU A 194 -9.73 -2.56 -8.32
C GLU A 194 -10.04 -4.06 -8.30
N LEU A 195 -9.26 -4.85 -7.56
CA LEU A 195 -9.47 -6.28 -7.37
C LEU A 195 -10.40 -6.60 -6.19
N GLY A 196 -10.88 -5.57 -5.49
CA GLY A 196 -11.86 -5.70 -4.42
C GLY A 196 -11.29 -5.60 -3.01
N ALA A 197 -10.01 -5.29 -2.83
CA ALA A 197 -9.43 -5.08 -1.52
C ALA A 197 -10.02 -3.83 -0.83
N ASP A 198 -10.16 -3.89 0.49
CA ASP A 198 -10.65 -2.78 1.31
C ASP A 198 -9.54 -1.77 1.59
N ILE A 199 -8.32 -2.27 1.81
CA ILE A 199 -7.15 -1.50 2.19
C ILE A 199 -5.94 -1.92 1.35
N VAL A 200 -5.17 -0.93 0.90
CA VAL A 200 -3.81 -1.11 0.40
C VAL A 200 -2.84 -0.55 1.42
N MET A 201 -1.84 -1.34 1.77
CA MET A 201 -0.69 -0.92 2.55
C MET A 201 0.55 -0.85 1.67
N LEU A 202 1.40 0.15 1.88
CA LEU A 202 2.67 0.32 1.18
C LEU A 202 3.79 0.66 2.14
N SER A 203 4.94 0.01 1.96
CA SER A 203 6.22 0.58 2.40
C SER A 203 6.76 1.49 1.29
N THR A 204 6.59 2.79 1.47
CA THR A 204 7.00 3.78 0.46
C THR A 204 8.50 3.98 0.38
N SER A 205 9.24 3.42 1.34
CA SER A 205 10.71 3.31 1.34
C SER A 205 11.27 2.52 0.15
N LYS A 206 10.44 1.73 -0.54
CA LYS A 206 10.85 0.83 -1.62
C LYS A 206 10.69 1.53 -2.98
N TYR A 207 9.87 0.99 -3.85
CA TYR A 207 9.72 1.49 -5.23
C TYR A 207 9.10 2.88 -5.34
N ILE A 208 8.25 3.29 -4.37
CA ILE A 208 7.65 4.63 -4.36
C ILE A 208 8.76 5.69 -4.20
N GLY A 209 9.57 5.61 -3.16
CA GLY A 209 10.75 6.46 -2.98
C GLY A 209 11.77 6.21 -4.08
N GLY A 210 12.19 4.95 -4.24
CA GLY A 210 12.96 4.46 -5.38
C GLY A 210 14.44 4.84 -5.41
N HIS A 211 14.95 5.53 -4.38
CA HIS A 211 16.32 6.05 -4.35
C HIS A 211 17.07 5.69 -3.05
N SER A 212 16.47 4.85 -2.18
CA SER A 212 17.07 4.39 -0.91
C SER A 212 17.45 5.52 0.06
N ASP A 213 16.72 6.64 0.02
CA ASP A 213 17.01 7.88 0.73
C ASP A 213 15.88 8.35 1.66
N LEU A 214 14.82 7.54 1.81
CA LEU A 214 13.70 7.82 2.70
C LEU A 214 13.16 6.55 3.37
N ILE A 215 12.51 6.74 4.51
CA ILE A 215 11.66 5.74 5.14
C ILE A 215 10.24 6.29 5.19
N GLY A 216 9.25 5.45 4.83
CA GLY A 216 7.85 5.85 4.86
C GLY A 216 6.91 4.68 4.62
N GLY A 217 5.66 4.90 4.94
CA GLY A 217 4.56 3.99 4.69
C GLY A 217 3.31 4.73 4.29
N ALA A 218 2.30 3.98 3.86
CA ALA A 218 1.00 4.54 3.57
C ALA A 218 -0.12 3.51 3.68
N VAL A 219 -1.31 4.00 3.99
CA VAL A 219 -2.58 3.25 3.96
C VAL A 219 -3.49 3.95 2.98
N ILE A 220 -4.05 3.20 2.03
CA ILE A 220 -4.98 3.71 1.03
C ILE A 220 -6.27 2.92 1.07
N THR A 221 -7.41 3.58 0.92
CA THR A 221 -8.74 2.95 0.92
C THR A 221 -9.76 3.75 0.12
N ASN A 222 -10.82 3.07 -0.33
CA ASN A 222 -12.02 3.69 -0.91
C ASN A 222 -13.17 3.81 0.09
N GLN A 223 -13.00 3.30 1.32
CA GLN A 223 -14.05 3.23 2.33
C GLN A 223 -13.96 4.42 3.30
N PRO A 224 -14.94 5.34 3.33
CA PRO A 224 -14.92 6.51 4.21
C PRO A 224 -14.79 6.15 5.70
N ASN A 225 -15.52 5.12 6.14
CA ASN A 225 -15.52 4.67 7.53
C ASN A 225 -14.15 4.12 8.00
N ILE A 226 -13.38 3.52 7.08
CA ILE A 226 -12.00 3.08 7.36
C ILE A 226 -11.09 4.32 7.37
N ALA A 227 -11.23 5.22 6.39
CA ALA A 227 -10.43 6.43 6.31
C ALA A 227 -10.57 7.31 7.54
N ASP A 228 -11.80 7.53 8.01
CA ASP A 228 -12.08 8.35 9.22
C ASP A 228 -11.41 7.73 10.45
N LYS A 229 -11.50 6.41 10.63
CA LYS A 229 -10.84 5.73 11.74
C LYS A 229 -9.31 5.81 11.65
N ILE A 230 -8.74 5.61 10.45
CA ILE A 230 -7.29 5.75 10.22
C ILE A 230 -6.83 7.18 10.54
N ASP A 231 -7.59 8.21 10.14
CA ASP A 231 -7.21 9.59 10.38
C ASP A 231 -7.24 9.94 11.89
N VAL A 232 -8.24 9.45 12.62
CA VAL A 232 -8.31 9.56 14.07
C VAL A 232 -7.12 8.86 14.73
N LEU A 233 -6.85 7.59 14.38
CA LEU A 233 -5.74 6.82 14.92
C LEU A 233 -4.39 7.48 14.61
N LYS A 234 -4.15 7.84 13.34
CA LYS A 234 -2.94 8.53 12.88
C LYS A 234 -2.69 9.80 13.71
N THR A 235 -3.71 10.63 13.86
CA THR A 235 -3.60 11.90 14.59
C THR A 235 -3.39 11.68 16.08
N THR A 236 -4.06 10.70 16.69
CA THR A 236 -4.01 10.42 18.14
C THR A 236 -2.68 9.79 18.53
N ILE A 237 -2.21 8.80 17.79
CA ILE A 237 -0.94 8.10 18.04
C ILE A 237 0.25 8.98 17.62
N GLY A 238 0.05 9.89 16.64
CA GLY A 238 1.14 10.67 16.04
C GLY A 238 1.86 9.92 14.92
N ALA A 239 1.23 8.90 14.34
CA ALA A 239 1.75 8.04 13.27
C ALA A 239 1.72 8.78 11.93
N ILE A 240 2.56 9.80 11.78
CA ILE A 240 2.57 10.69 10.61
C ILE A 240 3.92 10.68 9.89
N ALA A 241 3.88 10.71 8.56
CA ALA A 241 5.07 11.02 7.78
C ALA A 241 5.42 12.51 7.87
N PHE A 242 6.72 12.81 7.98
CA PHE A 242 7.22 14.19 8.03
C PHE A 242 7.28 14.82 6.63
N PRO A 243 7.26 16.17 6.55
CA PRO A 243 7.20 16.87 5.26
C PRO A 243 8.37 16.56 4.33
N PHE A 244 9.59 16.41 4.86
CA PHE A 244 10.75 16.13 4.03
C PHE A 244 10.69 14.76 3.37
N ASP A 245 10.34 13.71 4.12
CA ASP A 245 10.20 12.36 3.58
C ASP A 245 9.05 12.27 2.58
N THR A 246 7.92 12.95 2.84
CA THR A 246 6.80 12.99 1.91
C THR A 246 7.13 13.76 0.63
N TYR A 247 7.95 14.80 0.71
CA TYR A 247 8.48 15.51 -0.46
C TYR A 247 9.34 14.60 -1.32
N LEU A 248 10.28 13.85 -0.71
CA LEU A 248 11.12 12.87 -1.41
C LEU A 248 10.29 11.74 -2.04
N ALA A 249 9.30 11.22 -1.30
CA ALA A 249 8.40 10.18 -1.80
C ALA A 249 7.57 10.69 -3.00
N LEU A 250 7.04 11.90 -2.93
CA LEU A 250 6.33 12.54 -4.04
C LEU A 250 7.25 12.76 -5.25
N ARG A 251 8.51 13.15 -5.01
CA ARG A 251 9.52 13.26 -6.06
C ARG A 251 9.81 11.91 -6.69
N GLY A 252 9.91 10.84 -5.88
CA GLY A 252 10.10 9.46 -6.34
C GLY A 252 8.96 8.97 -7.23
N LEU A 253 7.70 9.32 -6.91
CA LEU A 253 6.53 8.97 -7.72
C LEU A 253 6.66 9.46 -9.17
N LYS A 254 7.30 10.59 -9.41
CA LYS A 254 7.45 11.17 -10.76
C LYS A 254 8.22 10.28 -11.74
N THR A 255 9.08 9.43 -11.24
CA THR A 255 9.88 8.50 -12.06
C THR A 255 9.44 7.04 -11.87
N LEU A 256 8.37 6.77 -11.13
CA LEU A 256 7.92 5.40 -10.85
C LEU A 256 7.68 4.62 -12.15
N ASP A 257 6.97 5.19 -13.11
CA ASP A 257 6.68 4.53 -14.40
C ASP A 257 7.97 4.14 -15.15
N LEU A 258 8.91 5.06 -15.28
CA LEU A 258 10.18 4.82 -15.95
C LEU A 258 10.98 3.70 -15.26
N ARG A 259 11.04 3.75 -13.93
CA ARG A 259 11.77 2.76 -13.13
C ARG A 259 11.11 1.38 -13.19
N MET A 260 9.79 1.32 -12.97
CA MET A 260 9.05 0.05 -13.01
C MET A 260 9.04 -0.57 -14.41
N THR A 261 8.88 0.23 -15.46
CA THR A 261 8.98 -0.24 -16.85
C THR A 261 10.33 -0.92 -17.09
N ARG A 262 11.42 -0.29 -16.70
CA ARG A 262 12.77 -0.86 -16.87
C ARG A 262 13.00 -2.10 -16.01
N GLN A 263 12.59 -2.06 -14.74
CA GLN A 263 12.78 -3.18 -13.80
C GLN A 263 11.97 -4.39 -14.24
N CYS A 264 10.70 -4.23 -14.59
CA CYS A 264 9.85 -5.31 -15.08
C CYS A 264 10.27 -5.84 -16.46
N ALA A 265 11.02 -5.07 -17.26
CA ALA A 265 11.61 -5.55 -18.51
C ALA A 265 12.91 -6.33 -18.28
N ASN A 266 13.67 -6.01 -17.23
CA ASN A 266 14.94 -6.67 -16.93
C ASN A 266 14.74 -7.97 -16.14
N ALA A 267 13.81 -7.98 -15.18
CA ALA A 267 13.59 -9.11 -14.27
C ALA A 267 13.38 -10.46 -14.98
N PRO A 268 12.49 -10.59 -15.99
CA PRO A 268 12.29 -11.87 -16.67
C PRO A 268 13.57 -12.36 -17.40
N LYS A 269 14.34 -11.45 -18.00
CA LYS A 269 15.59 -11.82 -18.69
C LYS A 269 16.61 -12.40 -17.73
N ILE A 270 16.74 -11.81 -16.54
CA ILE A 270 17.62 -12.30 -15.48
C ILE A 270 17.08 -13.64 -14.96
N ALA A 271 15.76 -13.74 -14.71
CA ALA A 271 15.16 -14.97 -14.22
C ALA A 271 15.33 -16.13 -15.21
N GLU A 272 15.12 -15.90 -16.50
CA GLU A 272 15.35 -16.90 -17.56
C GLU A 272 16.82 -17.32 -17.65
N TYR A 273 17.75 -16.36 -17.63
CA TYR A 273 19.17 -16.65 -17.63
C TYR A 273 19.58 -17.52 -16.44
N LEU A 274 19.14 -17.16 -15.23
CA LEU A 274 19.44 -17.90 -14.01
C LEU A 274 18.75 -19.29 -14.00
N ASN A 275 17.52 -19.38 -14.51
CA ASN A 275 16.78 -20.65 -14.55
C ASN A 275 17.45 -21.69 -15.47
N ASN A 276 18.23 -21.25 -16.44
CA ASN A 276 18.98 -22.09 -17.36
C ASN A 276 20.46 -22.24 -16.95
N HIS A 277 20.88 -21.63 -15.85
CA HIS A 277 22.27 -21.65 -15.44
C HIS A 277 22.63 -22.94 -14.65
N ARG A 278 23.67 -23.68 -15.05
CA ARG A 278 24.06 -24.98 -14.50
C ARG A 278 24.28 -25.02 -12.98
N ASN A 279 24.64 -23.90 -12.37
CA ASN A 279 24.94 -23.82 -10.93
C ASN A 279 23.73 -23.32 -10.11
N ILE A 280 22.58 -23.07 -10.73
CA ILE A 280 21.36 -22.61 -10.05
C ILE A 280 20.35 -23.76 -10.02
N THR A 281 19.96 -24.16 -8.83
CA THR A 281 19.01 -25.27 -8.64
C THR A 281 17.55 -24.82 -8.77
N LYS A 282 17.25 -23.56 -8.43
CA LYS A 282 15.87 -23.04 -8.46
C LYS A 282 15.84 -21.53 -8.53
N VAL A 283 14.92 -20.99 -9.34
CA VAL A 283 14.61 -19.55 -9.44
C VAL A 283 13.17 -19.34 -8.97
N TYR A 284 12.98 -18.43 -8.02
CA TYR A 284 11.66 -18.02 -7.52
C TYR A 284 11.24 -16.75 -8.27
N TYR A 285 10.53 -16.90 -9.36
CA TYR A 285 10.01 -15.78 -10.14
C TYR A 285 8.66 -16.15 -10.77
N PRO A 286 7.57 -15.47 -10.40
CA PRO A 286 6.21 -15.85 -10.84
C PRO A 286 5.95 -15.64 -12.33
N GLY A 287 6.79 -14.85 -13.03
CA GLY A 287 6.70 -14.64 -14.47
C GLY A 287 7.37 -15.75 -15.33
N LEU A 288 7.96 -16.78 -14.74
CA LEU A 288 8.46 -17.96 -15.49
C LEU A 288 7.27 -18.89 -15.81
N ALA A 289 7.22 -19.40 -17.03
CA ALA A 289 6.14 -20.27 -17.51
C ALA A 289 5.97 -21.56 -16.70
N ASN A 290 7.04 -22.07 -16.09
CA ASN A 290 7.02 -23.25 -15.21
C ASN A 290 6.65 -22.92 -13.75
N ASN A 291 6.42 -21.67 -13.40
CA ASN A 291 5.97 -21.30 -12.06
C ASN A 291 4.49 -21.62 -11.87
N PRO A 292 4.07 -22.30 -10.78
CA PRO A 292 2.68 -22.67 -10.56
C PRO A 292 1.73 -21.48 -10.46
N GLN A 293 2.23 -20.28 -10.17
CA GLN A 293 1.46 -19.04 -10.07
C GLN A 293 1.56 -18.14 -11.31
N TYR A 294 2.13 -18.68 -12.42
CA TYR A 294 2.30 -17.94 -13.67
C TYR A 294 0.99 -17.32 -14.17
N HIS A 295 -0.13 -18.06 -14.11
CA HIS A 295 -1.43 -17.57 -14.57
C HIS A 295 -1.91 -16.36 -13.73
N ILE A 296 -1.67 -16.35 -12.41
CA ILE A 296 -2.01 -15.21 -11.54
C ILE A 296 -1.18 -13.99 -11.96
N CYS A 297 0.12 -14.19 -12.19
CA CYS A 297 0.99 -13.13 -12.67
C CYS A 297 0.49 -12.52 -13.99
N GLN A 298 0.09 -13.35 -14.95
CA GLN A 298 -0.40 -12.90 -16.27
C GLN A 298 -1.74 -12.17 -16.20
N THR A 299 -2.63 -12.56 -15.32
CA THR A 299 -4.00 -12.02 -15.26
C THR A 299 -4.14 -10.84 -14.29
N GLN A 300 -3.34 -10.83 -13.22
CA GLN A 300 -3.47 -9.85 -12.14
C GLN A 300 -2.51 -8.67 -12.29
N MET A 301 -1.33 -8.89 -12.85
CA MET A 301 -0.33 -7.84 -13.03
C MET A 301 -0.39 -7.20 -14.41
N LYS A 302 -0.30 -5.87 -14.48
CA LYS A 302 -0.40 -5.08 -15.73
C LYS A 302 0.50 -5.60 -16.84
N THR A 303 1.70 -6.01 -16.52
CA THR A 303 2.70 -6.47 -17.49
C THR A 303 2.79 -7.98 -17.61
N GLY A 304 2.02 -8.73 -16.83
CA GLY A 304 2.22 -10.18 -16.67
C GLY A 304 3.62 -10.54 -16.14
N ARG A 305 4.30 -9.56 -15.50
CA ARG A 305 5.68 -9.68 -14.99
C ARG A 305 5.77 -9.07 -13.61
N CYS A 306 6.67 -9.60 -12.80
CA CYS A 306 7.03 -9.03 -11.51
C CYS A 306 8.38 -8.31 -11.62
N CYS A 307 8.61 -7.28 -10.81
CA CYS A 307 9.96 -6.75 -10.62
C CYS A 307 10.73 -7.66 -9.66
N CYS A 308 12.04 -7.76 -9.81
CA CYS A 308 12.92 -8.37 -8.82
C CYS A 308 13.27 -7.31 -7.76
N TYR A 309 13.31 -7.74 -6.51
CA TYR A 309 13.95 -6.97 -5.45
C TYR A 309 15.46 -7.26 -5.47
N ASN A 310 16.27 -6.20 -5.39
CA ASN A 310 17.72 -6.31 -5.21
C ASN A 310 18.07 -6.62 -3.76
#